data_f19c9895c9fd2eac0a0972bdbc878905
#
_entry.id   f19c9895c9fd2eac0a0972bdbc878905
#
_cell.length_a   1.000
_cell.length_b   1.000
_cell.length_c   1.000
_cell.angle_alpha   90.00
_cell.angle_beta   90.00
_cell.angle_gamma   90.00
#
_symmetry.space_group_name_H-M   'P 1'
#
loop_
_entity.id
_entity.type
_entity.pdbx_description
1 polymer ?
#
loop_
_entity_poly.entity_id
_entity_poly.type
_entity_poly.pdbx_seq_one_letter_code
_entity_poly.pdbx_strand_id
1 'polypeptide(L)'
;MRSLSFVGVVLLIGIVACASLGIAIAGDEEMCVPMGVIALEPPDSVEAKRAAVEFQHSRHFVLACNTCHHTWEVAEPITGCMTAGCHDLDTLPRKEDSNAIEKDQVFRYYKNAYHGQCIGCHKTMKKNTQQMANTLAGIDGKLPTTGPTGCIECHPKD
;
A
#
# COMPACT_ATOMS: atom_id res chain seq x y z
N MET A 1 -30.42 24.48 59.98
CA MET A 1 -29.03 24.18 59.63
C MET A 1 -28.89 22.85 58.84
N ARG A 2 -29.71 22.56 57.82
CA ARG A 2 -29.67 21.29 57.05
C ARG A 2 -29.75 21.48 55.55
N SER A 3 -29.79 22.68 55.00
CA SER A 3 -29.91 22.90 53.55
C SER A 3 -28.56 23.12 52.87
N LEU A 4 -27.48 23.46 53.61
CA LEU A 4 -26.14 23.60 52.97
C LEU A 4 -25.48 22.30 52.61
N SER A 5 -25.84 21.18 53.25
CA SER A 5 -25.24 19.86 52.92
C SER A 5 -25.68 19.29 51.56
N PHE A 6 -26.91 19.57 51.13
CA PHE A 6 -27.42 19.06 49.86
C PHE A 6 -26.79 19.74 48.64
N VAL A 7 -26.58 21.05 48.71
CA VAL A 7 -25.95 21.80 47.62
C VAL A 7 -24.48 21.40 47.46
N GLY A 8 -23.78 21.16 48.59
CA GLY A 8 -22.38 20.68 48.54
C GLY A 8 -22.22 19.28 47.91
N VAL A 9 -23.15 18.37 48.20
CA VAL A 9 -23.11 17.00 47.66
C VAL A 9 -23.44 17.00 46.15
N VAL A 10 -24.39 17.79 45.70
CA VAL A 10 -24.72 17.90 44.26
C VAL A 10 -23.57 18.51 43.46
N LEU A 11 -22.87 19.51 44.00
CA LEU A 11 -21.70 20.10 43.37
C LEU A 11 -20.52 19.14 43.31
N LEU A 12 -20.28 18.33 44.34
CA LEU A 12 -19.23 17.32 44.34
C LEU A 12 -19.51 16.18 43.31
N ILE A 13 -20.77 15.75 43.21
CA ILE A 13 -21.16 14.73 42.20
C ILE A 13 -21.01 15.30 40.78
N GLY A 14 -21.34 16.56 40.54
CA GLY A 14 -21.14 17.21 39.24
C GLY A 14 -19.68 17.31 38.82
N ILE A 15 -18.77 17.59 39.75
CA ILE A 15 -17.33 17.68 39.47
C ILE A 15 -16.73 16.28 39.17
N VAL A 16 -17.16 15.25 39.90
CA VAL A 16 -16.71 13.88 39.67
C VAL A 16 -17.23 13.32 38.34
N ALA A 17 -18.45 13.68 37.94
CA ALA A 17 -19.03 13.28 36.64
C ALA A 17 -18.32 13.97 35.45
N CYS A 18 -17.84 15.20 35.59
CA CYS A 18 -17.06 15.87 34.55
C CYS A 18 -15.62 15.35 34.42
N ALA A 19 -15.03 14.80 35.48
CA ALA A 19 -13.68 14.27 35.46
C ALA A 19 -13.59 12.89 34.76
N SER A 20 -14.71 12.23 34.51
CA SER A 20 -14.74 10.93 33.81
C SER A 20 -15.02 11.03 32.30
N LEU A 21 -15.17 12.24 31.73
CA LEU A 21 -15.02 12.39 30.27
C LEU A 21 -13.54 12.27 29.95
N GLY A 22 -13.11 11.02 29.79
CA GLY A 22 -11.81 10.71 29.18
C GLY A 22 -11.76 11.42 27.85
N ILE A 23 -10.91 12.43 27.74
CA ILE A 23 -10.49 12.97 26.46
C ILE A 23 -9.76 11.80 25.78
N ALA A 24 -10.45 11.09 24.89
CA ALA A 24 -9.78 10.23 23.93
C ALA A 24 -8.91 11.18 23.10
N ILE A 25 -7.65 11.31 23.47
CA ILE A 25 -6.63 11.87 22.57
C ILE A 25 -6.56 10.82 21.46
N ALA A 26 -7.23 11.10 20.33
CA ALA A 26 -6.91 10.42 19.09
C ALA A 26 -5.41 10.66 18.90
N GLY A 27 -4.61 9.62 19.10
CA GLY A 27 -3.20 9.69 18.78
C GLY A 27 -3.17 10.02 17.30
N ASP A 28 -2.57 11.13 16.92
CA ASP A 28 -2.17 11.38 15.54
C ASP A 28 -1.18 10.27 15.19
N GLU A 29 -1.68 9.15 14.68
CA GLU A 29 -0.83 8.15 14.03
C GLU A 29 -0.32 8.79 12.74
N GLU A 30 0.85 9.41 12.86
CA GLU A 30 1.53 10.01 11.73
C GLU A 30 1.81 8.92 10.69
N MET A 31 1.24 9.07 9.50
CA MET A 31 1.49 8.16 8.39
C MET A 31 2.96 8.23 8.01
N CYS A 32 3.73 7.22 8.40
CA CYS A 32 5.15 7.13 8.09
C CYS A 32 5.36 6.39 6.77
N VAL A 33 5.74 7.11 5.72
CA VAL A 33 6.12 6.52 4.43
C VAL A 33 7.63 6.29 4.42
N PRO A 34 8.11 5.05 4.17
CA PRO A 34 9.54 4.80 4.04
C PRO A 34 10.13 5.60 2.87
N MET A 35 11.03 6.55 3.18
CA MET A 35 11.65 7.45 2.18
C MET A 35 12.88 6.85 1.50
N GLY A 36 13.44 5.79 2.05
CA GLY A 36 14.60 5.09 1.51
C GLY A 36 14.27 4.11 0.40
N VAL A 37 15.27 3.33 0.02
CA VAL A 37 15.12 2.18 -0.88
C VAL A 37 14.58 1.01 -0.08
N ILE A 38 13.52 0.38 -0.58
CA ILE A 38 12.96 -0.86 -0.04
C ILE A 38 13.35 -1.98 -0.98
N ALA A 39 14.01 -3.01 -0.45
CA ALA A 39 14.27 -4.25 -1.17
C ALA A 39 12.97 -5.09 -1.20
N LEU A 40 12.44 -5.33 -2.38
CA LEU A 40 11.29 -6.23 -2.57
C LEU A 40 11.83 -7.60 -2.94
N GLU A 41 11.67 -8.54 -2.04
CA GLU A 41 12.15 -9.92 -2.12
C GLU A 41 10.97 -10.89 -2.11
N PRO A 42 11.15 -12.15 -2.58
CA PRO A 42 10.16 -13.19 -2.40
C PRO A 42 10.00 -13.53 -0.89
N PRO A 43 8.92 -14.22 -0.50
CA PRO A 43 8.81 -14.79 0.85
C PRO A 43 10.00 -15.68 1.20
N ASP A 44 10.38 -15.76 2.47
CA ASP A 44 11.49 -16.59 2.96
C ASP A 44 11.36 -18.08 2.58
N SER A 45 10.14 -18.56 2.35
CA SER A 45 9.85 -19.92 1.88
C SER A 45 10.25 -20.16 0.41
N VAL A 46 10.59 -19.11 -0.33
CA VAL A 46 10.87 -19.17 -1.78
C VAL A 46 12.31 -18.80 -2.06
N GLU A 47 13.06 -19.70 -2.67
CA GLU A 47 14.41 -19.39 -3.15
C GLU A 47 14.37 -18.30 -4.24
N ALA A 48 15.06 -17.19 -3.99
CA ALA A 48 15.14 -16.07 -4.91
C ALA A 48 15.93 -16.47 -6.18
N LYS A 49 15.29 -16.36 -7.34
CA LYS A 49 15.92 -16.64 -8.65
C LYS A 49 16.52 -15.40 -9.31
N ARG A 50 16.32 -14.24 -8.73
CA ARG A 50 16.78 -12.93 -9.22
C ARG A 50 17.05 -12.03 -8.03
N ALA A 51 17.92 -11.05 -8.21
CA ALA A 51 18.16 -10.01 -7.22
C ALA A 51 16.87 -9.30 -6.80
N ALA A 52 16.85 -8.77 -5.59
CA ALA A 52 15.75 -7.97 -5.07
C ALA A 52 15.46 -6.76 -5.98
N VAL A 53 14.21 -6.33 -6.01
CA VAL A 53 13.82 -5.09 -6.68
C VAL A 53 13.98 -3.92 -5.73
N GLU A 54 14.79 -2.95 -6.09
CA GLU A 54 14.95 -1.71 -5.33
C GLU A 54 13.80 -0.75 -5.61
N PHE A 55 12.87 -0.66 -4.68
CA PHE A 55 11.70 0.20 -4.79
C PHE A 55 11.87 1.49 -3.97
N GLN A 56 11.49 2.62 -4.55
CA GLN A 56 11.51 3.93 -3.91
C GLN A 56 10.12 4.58 -3.97
N HIS A 57 9.49 4.81 -2.82
CA HIS A 57 8.21 5.52 -2.75
C HIS A 57 8.30 6.93 -3.33
N SER A 58 9.40 7.63 -3.10
CA SER A 58 9.59 9.01 -3.58
C SER A 58 9.42 9.18 -5.09
N ARG A 59 9.69 8.15 -5.88
CA ARG A 59 9.48 8.15 -7.33
C ARG A 59 8.01 7.99 -7.73
N HIS A 60 7.14 7.60 -6.78
CA HIS A 60 5.74 7.28 -6.99
C HIS A 60 4.78 8.27 -6.29
N PHE A 61 5.28 9.29 -5.59
CA PHE A 61 4.45 10.27 -4.88
C PHE A 61 3.52 11.12 -5.75
N VAL A 62 3.68 11.06 -7.07
CA VAL A 62 2.75 11.67 -8.02
C VAL A 62 1.44 10.87 -8.17
N LEU A 63 1.40 9.66 -7.62
CA LEU A 63 0.24 8.77 -7.64
C LEU A 63 -0.45 8.78 -6.27
N ALA A 64 -1.76 8.59 -6.25
CA ALA A 64 -2.49 8.40 -5.00
C ALA A 64 -2.07 7.08 -4.31
N CYS A 65 -1.96 7.07 -2.99
CA CYS A 65 -1.49 5.91 -2.22
C CYS A 65 -2.33 4.65 -2.50
N ASN A 66 -3.64 4.80 -2.64
CA ASN A 66 -4.58 3.72 -2.93
C ASN A 66 -4.43 3.13 -4.35
N THR A 67 -3.64 3.73 -5.23
CA THR A 67 -3.29 3.14 -6.53
C THR A 67 -2.53 1.82 -6.35
N CYS A 68 -1.71 1.73 -5.30
CA CYS A 68 -0.95 0.53 -4.94
C CYS A 68 -1.54 -0.14 -3.70
N HIS A 69 -1.85 0.64 -2.66
CA HIS A 69 -2.47 0.15 -1.42
C HIS A 69 -3.99 0.14 -1.54
N HIS A 70 -4.50 -0.68 -2.47
CA HIS A 70 -5.89 -0.64 -2.97
C HIS A 70 -6.96 -1.00 -1.93
N THR A 71 -6.59 -1.63 -0.82
CA THR A 71 -7.49 -1.94 0.31
C THR A 71 -7.38 -0.94 1.46
N TRP A 72 -6.50 0.08 1.32
CA TRP A 72 -6.26 1.03 2.38
C TRP A 72 -7.43 2.01 2.55
N GLU A 73 -7.89 2.11 3.78
CA GLU A 73 -8.83 3.12 4.24
C GLU A 73 -8.10 4.15 5.08
N VAL A 74 -8.39 5.45 4.88
CA VAL A 74 -7.59 6.58 5.43
C VAL A 74 -7.42 6.51 6.96
N ALA A 75 -8.33 5.86 7.67
CA ALA A 75 -8.28 5.71 9.12
C ALA A 75 -7.44 4.51 9.61
N GLU A 76 -6.95 3.67 8.69
CA GLU A 76 -6.25 2.44 9.02
C GLU A 76 -4.76 2.54 8.65
N PRO A 77 -3.86 1.85 9.37
CA PRO A 77 -2.47 1.76 8.96
C PRO A 77 -2.31 1.11 7.57
N ILE A 78 -1.39 1.64 6.76
CA ILE A 78 -1.08 1.06 5.46
C ILE A 78 -0.40 -0.29 5.64
N THR A 79 -0.95 -1.33 5.02
CA THR A 79 -0.40 -2.68 5.01
C THR A 79 0.39 -2.96 3.72
N GLY A 80 1.41 -3.83 3.82
CA GLY A 80 2.20 -4.27 2.67
C GLY A 80 1.45 -5.27 1.79
N CYS A 81 1.92 -5.45 0.55
CA CYS A 81 1.29 -6.37 -0.41
C CYS A 81 1.21 -7.82 0.10
N MET A 82 2.24 -8.28 0.83
CA MET A 82 2.34 -9.66 1.33
C MET A 82 1.76 -9.85 2.73
N THR A 83 0.95 -8.91 3.23
CA THR A 83 0.21 -9.08 4.48
C THR A 83 -0.67 -10.34 4.41
N ALA A 84 -0.74 -11.09 5.50
CA ALA A 84 -1.54 -12.33 5.60
C ALA A 84 -2.98 -12.10 5.12
N GLY A 85 -3.46 -12.96 4.24
CA GLY A 85 -4.79 -12.86 3.61
C GLY A 85 -4.83 -11.99 2.34
N CYS A 86 -3.76 -11.23 2.03
CA CYS A 86 -3.65 -10.41 0.82
C CYS A 86 -2.92 -11.18 -0.29
N HIS A 87 -1.68 -10.80 -0.60
CA HIS A 87 -0.87 -11.45 -1.65
C HIS A 87 0.21 -12.34 -1.02
N ASP A 88 -0.20 -13.22 -0.16
CA ASP A 88 0.64 -14.03 0.75
C ASP A 88 0.93 -15.45 0.26
N LEU A 89 0.39 -15.86 -0.89
CA LEU A 89 0.69 -17.17 -1.44
C LEU A 89 2.10 -17.18 -2.06
N ASP A 90 2.93 -18.10 -1.64
CA ASP A 90 4.30 -18.33 -2.13
C ASP A 90 4.35 -19.21 -3.39
N THR A 91 3.31 -19.98 -3.62
CA THR A 91 3.16 -20.86 -4.77
C THR A 91 1.81 -20.66 -5.45
N LEU A 92 1.78 -20.77 -6.77
CA LEU A 92 0.52 -20.78 -7.51
C LEU A 92 -0.09 -22.18 -7.44
N PRO A 93 -1.32 -22.35 -6.96
CA PRO A 93 -2.02 -23.62 -6.95
C PRO A 93 -2.06 -24.25 -8.35
N ARG A 94 -1.77 -25.55 -8.46
CA ARG A 94 -1.84 -26.26 -9.74
C ARG A 94 -3.29 -26.63 -10.06
N LYS A 95 -3.61 -26.69 -11.35
CA LYS A 95 -4.94 -27.12 -11.83
C LYS A 95 -5.32 -28.55 -11.38
N GLU A 96 -4.31 -29.34 -11.06
CA GLU A 96 -4.48 -30.73 -10.59
C GLU A 96 -5.05 -30.79 -9.17
N ASP A 97 -4.84 -29.76 -8.37
CA ASP A 97 -5.28 -29.68 -6.96
C ASP A 97 -6.72 -29.17 -6.83
N SER A 98 -7.29 -28.60 -7.89
CA SER A 98 -8.68 -28.15 -7.94
C SER A 98 -9.19 -28.11 -9.38
N ASN A 99 -10.48 -28.41 -9.59
CA ASN A 99 -11.13 -28.37 -10.91
C ASN A 99 -11.12 -27.01 -11.59
N ALA A 100 -10.78 -25.95 -10.89
CA ALA A 100 -10.47 -24.62 -11.39
C ALA A 100 -9.61 -23.88 -10.36
N ILE A 101 -8.51 -23.23 -10.81
CA ILE A 101 -7.83 -22.24 -9.96
C ILE A 101 -8.79 -21.06 -9.82
N GLU A 102 -9.21 -20.76 -8.61
CA GLU A 102 -10.04 -19.59 -8.35
C GLU A 102 -9.26 -18.31 -8.67
N LYS A 103 -9.93 -17.32 -9.23
CA LYS A 103 -9.26 -16.07 -9.66
C LYS A 103 -8.55 -15.37 -8.50
N ASP A 104 -9.13 -15.41 -7.30
CA ASP A 104 -8.53 -14.83 -6.09
C ASP A 104 -7.19 -15.45 -5.76
N GLN A 105 -7.03 -16.77 -5.89
CA GLN A 105 -5.76 -17.45 -5.67
C GLN A 105 -4.67 -17.00 -6.64
N VAL A 106 -5.03 -16.71 -7.90
CA VAL A 106 -4.09 -16.17 -8.90
C VAL A 106 -3.59 -14.78 -8.47
N PHE A 107 -4.48 -13.95 -7.94
CA PHE A 107 -4.10 -12.62 -7.45
C PHE A 107 -3.42 -12.65 -6.09
N ARG A 108 -3.74 -13.63 -5.23
CA ARG A 108 -3.05 -13.82 -3.96
C ARG A 108 -1.62 -14.30 -4.10
N TYR A 109 -1.25 -14.89 -5.24
CA TYR A 109 0.13 -15.28 -5.49
C TYR A 109 1.01 -14.04 -5.64
N TYR A 110 1.96 -13.86 -4.70
CA TYR A 110 2.79 -12.64 -4.56
C TYR A 110 3.42 -12.17 -5.87
N LYS A 111 3.98 -13.09 -6.64
CA LYS A 111 4.66 -12.77 -7.90
C LYS A 111 3.71 -12.18 -8.93
N ASN A 112 2.49 -12.69 -9.03
CA ASN A 112 1.48 -12.16 -9.94
C ASN A 112 1.01 -10.78 -9.51
N ALA A 113 0.85 -10.57 -8.20
CA ALA A 113 0.47 -9.27 -7.65
C ALA A 113 1.52 -8.19 -7.98
N TYR A 114 2.79 -8.42 -7.64
CA TYR A 114 3.86 -7.46 -7.93
C TYR A 114 4.04 -7.22 -9.43
N HIS A 115 4.12 -8.29 -10.24
CA HIS A 115 4.28 -8.14 -11.69
C HIS A 115 3.07 -7.47 -12.34
N GLY A 116 1.87 -7.80 -11.91
CA GLY A 116 0.64 -7.17 -12.41
C GLY A 116 0.61 -5.69 -12.10
N GLN A 117 0.87 -5.32 -10.86
CA GLN A 117 0.82 -3.93 -10.40
C GLN A 117 1.93 -3.08 -11.04
N CYS A 118 3.19 -3.49 -10.89
CA CYS A 118 4.32 -2.68 -11.34
C CYS A 118 4.43 -2.65 -12.87
N ILE A 119 4.55 -3.82 -13.50
CA ILE A 119 4.74 -3.92 -14.95
C ILE A 119 3.48 -3.47 -15.70
N GLY A 120 2.29 -3.81 -15.18
CA GLY A 120 1.00 -3.42 -15.76
C GLY A 120 0.85 -1.90 -15.84
N CYS A 121 1.11 -1.21 -14.72
CA CYS A 121 1.08 0.24 -14.67
C CYS A 121 2.12 0.88 -15.60
N HIS A 122 3.39 0.46 -15.52
CA HIS A 122 4.46 1.01 -16.36
C HIS A 122 4.22 0.80 -17.86
N LYS A 123 3.67 -0.36 -18.26
CA LYS A 123 3.26 -0.61 -19.65
C LYS A 123 2.14 0.33 -20.10
N THR A 124 1.15 0.57 -19.23
CA THR A 124 0.06 1.49 -19.53
C THR A 124 0.57 2.91 -19.68
N MET A 125 1.43 3.37 -18.76
CA MET A 125 2.07 4.68 -18.85
C MET A 125 2.89 4.83 -20.15
N LYS A 126 3.69 3.81 -20.50
CA LYS A 126 4.48 3.79 -21.75
C LYS A 126 3.59 3.91 -22.97
N LYS A 127 2.48 3.18 -23.03
CA LYS A 127 1.50 3.27 -24.12
C LYS A 127 0.89 4.67 -24.21
N ASN A 128 0.48 5.25 -23.09
CA ASN A 128 -0.11 6.59 -23.04
C ASN A 128 0.91 7.65 -23.49
N THR A 129 2.15 7.57 -23.01
CA THR A 129 3.23 8.47 -23.40
C THR A 129 3.51 8.38 -24.90
N GLN A 130 3.48 7.18 -25.48
CA GLN A 130 3.69 6.98 -26.91
C GLN A 130 2.52 7.55 -27.74
N GLN A 131 1.29 7.43 -27.25
CA GLN A 131 0.13 8.06 -27.87
C GLN A 131 0.24 9.59 -27.82
N MET A 132 0.65 10.16 -26.69
CA MET A 132 0.91 11.61 -26.56
C MET A 132 2.00 12.06 -27.54
N ALA A 133 3.11 11.32 -27.66
CA ALA A 133 4.18 11.62 -28.60
C ALA A 133 3.66 11.75 -30.04
N ASN A 134 2.82 10.80 -30.44
CA ASN A 134 2.23 10.77 -31.77
C ASN A 134 1.27 11.96 -32.01
N THR A 135 0.56 12.37 -30.97
CA THR A 135 -0.40 13.50 -31.04
C THR A 135 0.34 14.85 -31.03
N LEU A 136 1.45 14.94 -30.30
CA LEU A 136 2.24 16.16 -30.14
C LEU A 136 3.45 16.20 -31.09
N ALA A 137 3.41 15.43 -32.17
CA ALA A 137 4.48 15.42 -33.17
C ALA A 137 4.73 16.85 -33.70
N GLY A 138 5.93 17.38 -33.44
CA GLY A 138 6.33 18.77 -33.78
C GLY A 138 6.30 19.73 -32.61
N ILE A 139 5.93 19.34 -31.41
CA ILE A 139 6.06 20.13 -30.19
C ILE A 139 7.32 19.69 -29.44
N ASP A 140 8.27 20.60 -29.27
CA ASP A 140 9.47 20.35 -28.46
C ASP A 140 9.10 20.22 -26.98
N GLY A 141 9.07 18.98 -26.49
CA GLY A 141 8.79 18.68 -25.08
C GLY A 141 9.36 17.33 -24.66
N LYS A 142 9.98 17.27 -23.48
CA LYS A 142 10.44 16.02 -22.90
C LYS A 142 9.25 15.25 -22.33
N LEU A 143 8.98 14.07 -22.87
CA LEU A 143 7.94 13.20 -22.37
C LEU A 143 8.29 12.63 -20.99
N PRO A 144 7.29 12.34 -20.14
CA PRO A 144 7.51 11.75 -18.84
C PRO A 144 8.20 10.38 -18.95
N THR A 145 9.04 10.04 -17.97
CA THR A 145 9.58 8.68 -17.81
C THR A 145 8.47 7.74 -17.35
N THR A 146 8.46 6.53 -17.87
CA THR A 146 7.36 5.57 -17.66
C THR A 146 7.71 4.39 -16.76
N GLY A 147 8.91 4.37 -16.20
CA GLY A 147 9.41 3.28 -15.37
C GLY A 147 9.81 2.02 -16.15
N PRO A 148 10.46 1.06 -15.48
CA PRO A 148 10.98 -0.17 -16.07
C PRO A 148 9.87 -1.17 -16.39
N THR A 149 10.06 -1.97 -17.44
CA THR A 149 9.13 -3.05 -17.84
C THR A 149 9.81 -4.37 -18.12
N GLY A 150 11.14 -4.38 -18.18
CA GLY A 150 11.97 -5.55 -18.45
C GLY A 150 12.46 -6.23 -17.17
N CYS A 151 12.74 -7.53 -17.26
CA CYS A 151 13.20 -8.32 -16.11
C CYS A 151 14.47 -7.75 -15.46
N ILE A 152 15.47 -7.40 -16.27
CA ILE A 152 16.78 -6.91 -15.80
C ILE A 152 16.77 -5.42 -15.46
N GLU A 153 15.70 -4.71 -15.84
CA GLU A 153 15.52 -3.30 -15.47
C GLU A 153 14.98 -3.17 -14.04
N CYS A 154 14.25 -4.18 -13.57
CA CYS A 154 13.70 -4.26 -12.21
C CYS A 154 14.59 -5.12 -11.30
N HIS A 155 15.12 -6.23 -11.83
CA HIS A 155 16.02 -7.13 -11.12
C HIS A 155 17.44 -6.96 -11.71
N PRO A 156 18.29 -6.14 -11.10
CA PRO A 156 19.66 -5.96 -11.58
C PRO A 156 20.37 -7.32 -11.64
N LYS A 157 21.40 -7.42 -12.47
CA LYS A 157 22.31 -8.57 -12.46
C LYS A 157 23.26 -8.39 -11.28
N ASP A 158 23.51 -9.45 -10.55
CA ASP A 158 24.56 -9.56 -9.54
C ASP A 158 25.92 -9.35 -10.18
#